data_32669adb3eab3dd114b50e77c6ea3c22
#
_entry.id   32669adb3eab3dd114b50e77c6ea3c22
#
_cell.length_a   1.000
_cell.length_b   1.000
_cell.length_c   1.000
_cell.angle_alpha   90.00
_cell.angle_beta   90.00
_cell.angle_gamma   90.00
#
_symmetry.space_group_name_H-M   'P 1'
#
loop_
_entity.id
_entity.type
_entity.pdbx_description
1 polymer ?
#
loop_
_entity_poly.entity_id
_entity_poly.type
_entity_poly.pdbx_seq_one_letter_code
_entity_poly.pdbx_strand_id
1 'polypeptide(L)'
;LQECDALKARLSALRPLPVEALKKIEGAFAIEYTYESNRIEGNTLTLQETELVVNEGVTIAGKSMREHLEAINHAEAIDYIKDFARSSTEISERTIKEIHALILHGIDRENAGRYRTVPVMISGSTHTPPQPYLIAPQMEAFMSRFAEMEAQAVHPVLVAAYLHDELVRIHPFIDGNGRTSRLLMNLYLLRNGYTLVNLKGSDEAKIGYYKALEQSHVEQHPDAFQKLVIGAEICLLYTSPSPRDS
;
A
#
# COMPACT_ATOMS: atom_id res chain seq x y z
N LEU A 1 -7.18 2.01 -18.15
CA LEU A 1 -5.73 2.17 -18.29
C LEU A 1 -5.38 3.39 -19.14
N GLN A 2 -5.91 3.51 -20.38
CA GLN A 2 -5.67 4.69 -21.23
C GLN A 2 -6.01 6.02 -20.54
N GLU A 3 -7.05 6.04 -19.71
CA GLU A 3 -7.42 7.19 -18.91
C GLU A 3 -6.36 7.50 -17.82
N CYS A 4 -5.83 6.49 -17.15
CA CYS A 4 -4.72 6.66 -16.20
C CYS A 4 -3.50 7.29 -16.89
N ASP A 5 -3.13 6.80 -18.06
CA ASP A 5 -1.99 7.33 -18.82
C ASP A 5 -2.22 8.78 -19.29
N ALA A 6 -3.43 9.08 -19.76
CA ALA A 6 -3.79 10.43 -20.18
C ALA A 6 -3.73 11.42 -18.99
N LEU A 7 -4.25 11.03 -17.85
CA LEU A 7 -4.23 11.86 -16.62
C LEU A 7 -2.81 12.02 -16.08
N LYS A 8 -2.01 10.94 -16.06
CA LYS A 8 -0.59 10.99 -15.69
C LYS A 8 0.18 11.96 -16.59
N ALA A 9 -0.03 11.89 -17.91
CA ALA A 9 0.62 12.81 -18.86
C ALA A 9 0.21 14.26 -18.61
N ARG A 10 -1.07 14.53 -18.32
CA ARG A 10 -1.56 15.87 -17.94
C ARG A 10 -0.92 16.37 -16.65
N LEU A 11 -0.84 15.55 -15.61
CA LEU A 11 -0.20 15.90 -14.34
C LEU A 11 1.29 16.22 -14.55
N SER A 12 1.97 15.41 -15.36
CA SER A 12 3.39 15.64 -15.70
C SER A 12 3.61 16.96 -16.46
N ALA A 13 2.68 17.34 -17.34
CA ALA A 13 2.75 18.59 -18.09
C ALA A 13 2.52 19.84 -17.22
N LEU A 14 1.91 19.66 -16.03
CA LEU A 14 1.67 20.76 -15.07
C LEU A 14 2.85 20.98 -14.10
N ARG A 15 3.88 20.15 -14.15
CA ARG A 15 5.10 20.29 -13.32
C ARG A 15 6.12 21.23 -14.00
N PRO A 16 6.92 22.01 -13.19
CA PRO A 16 7.02 21.97 -11.73
C PRO A 16 5.97 22.84 -11.03
N LEU A 17 5.34 22.32 -9.99
CA LEU A 17 4.59 23.10 -9.02
C LEU A 17 5.55 23.80 -8.06
N PRO A 18 5.15 24.93 -7.39
CA PRO A 18 5.93 25.52 -6.33
C PRO A 18 6.26 24.50 -5.25
N VAL A 19 7.54 24.42 -4.87
CA VAL A 19 8.06 23.36 -3.98
C VAL A 19 7.32 23.28 -2.66
N GLU A 20 6.95 24.45 -2.08
CA GLU A 20 6.22 24.49 -0.80
C GLU A 20 4.77 24.02 -0.91
N ALA A 21 4.09 24.36 -2.01
CA ALA A 21 2.74 23.87 -2.27
C ALA A 21 2.74 22.35 -2.48
N LEU A 22 3.72 21.84 -3.23
CA LEU A 22 3.88 20.40 -3.44
C LEU A 22 4.11 19.66 -2.13
N LYS A 23 4.99 20.16 -1.26
CA LYS A 23 5.26 19.55 0.06
C LYS A 23 4.02 19.47 0.95
N LYS A 24 3.20 20.54 0.97
CA LYS A 24 1.96 20.55 1.75
C LYS A 24 0.96 19.52 1.24
N ILE A 25 0.79 19.43 -0.07
CA ILE A 25 -0.10 18.48 -0.71
C ILE A 25 0.37 17.04 -0.45
N GLU A 26 1.66 16.75 -0.68
CA GLU A 26 2.25 15.45 -0.43
C GLU A 26 2.15 15.04 1.06
N GLY A 27 2.33 16.00 1.98
CA GLY A 27 2.16 15.77 3.41
C GLY A 27 0.71 15.42 3.78
N ALA A 28 -0.27 16.16 3.29
CA ALA A 28 -1.68 15.88 3.53
C ALA A 28 -2.09 14.52 2.98
N PHE A 29 -1.65 14.17 1.77
CA PHE A 29 -1.87 12.84 1.20
C PHE A 29 -1.22 11.71 2.00
N ALA A 30 -0.02 11.91 2.52
CA ALA A 30 0.66 10.93 3.35
C ALA A 30 -0.10 10.66 4.65
N ILE A 31 -0.64 11.69 5.29
CA ILE A 31 -1.48 11.56 6.50
C ILE A 31 -2.78 10.84 6.17
N GLU A 32 -3.47 11.24 5.11
CA GLU A 32 -4.72 10.59 4.70
C GLU A 32 -4.49 9.11 4.36
N TYR A 33 -3.43 8.79 3.63
CA TYR A 33 -3.07 7.41 3.30
C TYR A 33 -2.71 6.60 4.55
N THR A 34 -1.97 7.18 5.49
CA THR A 34 -1.68 6.56 6.79
C THR A 34 -2.96 6.25 7.55
N TYR A 35 -3.88 7.21 7.64
CA TYR A 35 -5.16 7.05 8.30
C TYR A 35 -5.99 5.93 7.67
N GLU A 36 -6.23 5.98 6.36
CA GLU A 36 -7.08 5.02 5.67
C GLU A 36 -6.49 3.60 5.69
N SER A 37 -5.19 3.46 5.47
CA SER A 37 -4.50 2.18 5.47
C SER A 37 -4.55 1.50 6.84
N ASN A 38 -4.38 2.24 7.93
CA ASN A 38 -4.49 1.72 9.29
C ASN A 38 -5.95 1.46 9.69
N ARG A 39 -6.89 2.29 9.24
CA ARG A 39 -8.32 2.09 9.45
C ARG A 39 -8.84 0.78 8.85
N ILE A 40 -8.34 0.39 7.68
CA ILE A 40 -8.65 -0.93 7.08
C ILE A 40 -8.29 -2.05 8.06
N GLU A 41 -7.18 -1.93 8.78
CA GLU A 41 -6.72 -2.93 9.76
C GLU A 41 -7.35 -2.77 11.16
N GLY A 42 -8.26 -1.82 11.32
CA GLY A 42 -9.02 -1.65 12.57
C GLY A 42 -8.44 -0.63 13.55
N ASN A 43 -7.43 0.16 13.16
CA ASN A 43 -6.97 1.31 13.94
C ASN A 43 -8.12 2.33 14.09
N THR A 44 -8.29 2.88 15.28
CA THR A 44 -9.44 3.74 15.62
C THR A 44 -9.09 5.22 15.73
N LEU A 45 -7.84 5.61 15.45
CA LEU A 45 -7.48 7.03 15.32
C LEU A 45 -8.31 7.69 14.23
N THR A 46 -8.80 8.90 14.47
CA THR A 46 -9.40 9.74 13.44
C THR A 46 -8.33 10.33 12.53
N LEU A 47 -8.71 10.91 11.40
CA LEU A 47 -7.76 11.59 10.50
C LEU A 47 -6.99 12.71 11.24
N GLN A 48 -7.69 13.52 12.04
CA GLN A 48 -7.08 14.60 12.82
C GLN A 48 -6.14 14.05 13.91
N GLU A 49 -6.55 13.00 14.61
CA GLU A 49 -5.69 12.33 15.60
C GLU A 49 -4.44 11.72 14.94
N THR A 50 -4.59 11.11 13.76
CA THR A 50 -3.45 10.59 12.99
C THR A 50 -2.47 11.71 12.63
N GLU A 51 -2.96 12.87 12.20
CA GLU A 51 -2.13 14.04 11.91
C GLU A 51 -1.37 14.52 13.15
N LEU A 52 -2.04 14.65 14.30
CA LEU A 52 -1.41 15.07 15.55
C LEU A 52 -0.36 14.05 16.03
N VAL A 53 -0.64 12.76 15.92
CA VAL A 53 0.30 11.70 16.30
C VAL A 53 1.55 11.73 15.42
N VAL A 54 1.38 11.82 14.10
CA VAL A 54 2.48 11.75 13.15
C VAL A 54 3.30 13.04 13.12
N ASN A 55 2.65 14.19 13.05
CA ASN A 55 3.34 15.47 12.86
C ASN A 55 3.83 16.09 14.18
N GLU A 56 3.06 15.93 15.27
CA GLU A 56 3.34 16.62 16.55
C GLU A 56 3.81 15.66 17.66
N GLY A 57 3.76 14.34 17.42
CA GLY A 57 4.11 13.33 18.43
C GLY A 57 3.17 13.31 19.65
N VAL A 58 1.93 13.79 19.48
CA VAL A 58 0.95 13.88 20.57
C VAL A 58 0.39 12.53 20.91
N THR A 59 0.24 12.23 22.19
CA THR A 59 -0.45 11.04 22.69
C THR A 59 -1.95 11.31 22.82
N ILE A 60 -2.77 10.50 22.20
CA ILE A 60 -4.23 10.62 22.18
C ILE A 60 -4.83 9.80 23.33
N ALA A 61 -5.58 10.44 24.22
CA ALA A 61 -6.23 9.76 25.34
C ALA A 61 -7.24 8.70 24.85
N GLY A 62 -7.22 7.53 25.49
CA GLY A 62 -8.12 6.43 25.15
C GLY A 62 -7.69 5.58 23.94
N LYS A 63 -6.57 5.91 23.30
CA LYS A 63 -5.97 5.11 22.23
C LYS A 63 -4.76 4.33 22.74
N SER A 64 -4.58 3.13 22.23
CA SER A 64 -3.45 2.28 22.62
C SER A 64 -2.11 2.77 22.06
N MET A 65 -1.01 2.46 22.73
CA MET A 65 0.34 2.70 22.21
C MET A 65 0.55 2.02 20.84
N ARG A 66 -0.04 0.86 20.63
CA ARG A 66 0.01 0.15 19.37
C ARG A 66 -0.57 0.99 18.23
N GLU A 67 -1.74 1.60 18.42
CA GLU A 67 -2.37 2.45 17.40
C GLU A 67 -1.52 3.66 17.03
N HIS A 68 -0.84 4.27 18.03
CA HIS A 68 0.11 5.36 17.79
C HIS A 68 1.31 4.89 16.96
N LEU A 69 1.91 3.77 17.35
CA LEU A 69 3.05 3.20 16.61
C LEU A 69 2.66 2.78 15.19
N GLU A 70 1.46 2.24 14.98
CA GLU A 70 0.97 1.90 13.64
C GLU A 70 0.89 3.14 12.74
N ALA A 71 0.44 4.30 13.26
CA ALA A 71 0.39 5.54 12.50
C ALA A 71 1.81 6.09 12.20
N ILE A 72 2.68 6.14 13.20
CA ILE A 72 4.07 6.61 13.06
C ILE A 72 4.83 5.74 12.06
N ASN A 73 4.81 4.43 12.27
CA ASN A 73 5.53 3.47 11.43
C ASN A 73 5.06 3.50 9.97
N HIS A 74 3.75 3.67 9.76
CA HIS A 74 3.19 3.74 8.40
C HIS A 74 3.64 5.03 7.69
N ALA A 75 3.69 6.16 8.39
CA ALA A 75 4.20 7.41 7.85
C ALA A 75 5.70 7.30 7.49
N GLU A 76 6.51 6.72 8.36
CA GLU A 76 7.93 6.43 8.08
C GLU A 76 8.10 5.50 6.87
N ALA A 77 7.23 4.48 6.76
CA ALA A 77 7.25 3.57 5.61
C ALA A 77 6.85 4.26 4.29
N ILE A 78 5.98 5.27 4.33
CA ILE A 78 5.65 6.09 3.16
C ILE A 78 6.89 6.88 2.69
N ASP A 79 7.62 7.49 3.60
CA ASP A 79 8.84 8.21 3.25
C ASP A 79 9.92 7.26 2.69
N TYR A 80 10.08 6.09 3.30
CA TYR A 80 10.94 5.04 2.79
C TYR A 80 10.59 4.64 1.34
N ILE A 81 9.32 4.37 1.02
CA ILE A 81 8.94 3.97 -0.34
C ILE A 81 9.09 5.12 -1.35
N LYS A 82 8.90 6.38 -0.95
CA LYS A 82 9.15 7.55 -1.80
C LYS A 82 10.62 7.68 -2.17
N ASP A 83 11.50 7.52 -1.20
CA ASP A 83 12.95 7.59 -1.42
C ASP A 83 13.44 6.40 -2.24
N PHE A 84 12.93 5.20 -1.94
CA PHE A 84 13.24 4.00 -2.69
C PHE A 84 12.76 4.11 -4.15
N ALA A 85 11.58 4.67 -4.40
CA ALA A 85 11.04 4.87 -5.74
C ALA A 85 11.91 5.78 -6.62
N ARG A 86 12.63 6.74 -6.01
CA ARG A 86 13.59 7.63 -6.68
C ARG A 86 14.95 6.99 -6.93
N SER A 87 15.25 5.90 -6.26
CA SER A 87 16.51 5.17 -6.40
C SER A 87 16.49 4.22 -7.61
N SER A 88 17.66 3.79 -8.05
CA SER A 88 17.81 2.73 -9.05
C SER A 88 17.81 1.31 -8.47
N THR A 89 17.57 1.17 -7.16
CA THR A 89 17.58 -0.12 -6.46
C THR A 89 16.41 -0.97 -6.92
N GLU A 90 16.63 -2.21 -7.28
CA GLU A 90 15.57 -3.13 -7.71
C GLU A 90 14.65 -3.52 -6.55
N ILE A 91 13.35 -3.65 -6.84
CA ILE A 91 12.38 -4.20 -5.90
C ILE A 91 12.65 -5.70 -5.76
N SER A 92 12.83 -6.15 -4.55
CA SER A 92 13.18 -7.52 -4.21
C SER A 92 12.42 -8.01 -2.99
N GLU A 93 12.52 -9.30 -2.71
CA GLU A 93 12.01 -9.88 -1.46
C GLU A 93 12.57 -9.20 -0.20
N ARG A 94 13.82 -8.72 -0.28
CA ARG A 94 14.43 -7.92 0.78
C ARG A 94 13.68 -6.62 0.99
N THR A 95 13.31 -5.91 -0.09
CA THR A 95 12.52 -4.67 -0.02
C THR A 95 11.19 -4.89 0.69
N ILE A 96 10.51 -6.00 0.41
CA ILE A 96 9.25 -6.37 1.07
C ILE A 96 9.45 -6.56 2.57
N LYS A 97 10.52 -7.26 2.96
CA LYS A 97 10.87 -7.48 4.38
C LYS A 97 11.26 -6.18 5.09
N GLU A 98 11.93 -5.26 4.42
CA GLU A 98 12.29 -3.94 4.96
C GLU A 98 11.05 -3.08 5.20
N ILE A 99 10.12 -3.03 4.25
CA ILE A 99 8.81 -2.35 4.44
C ILE A 99 8.06 -2.96 5.64
N HIS A 100 7.97 -4.28 5.69
CA HIS A 100 7.30 -4.97 6.80
C HIS A 100 7.99 -4.72 8.15
N ALA A 101 9.32 -4.67 8.19
CA ALA A 101 10.07 -4.36 9.41
C ALA A 101 9.75 -2.95 9.94
N LEU A 102 9.59 -1.96 9.04
CA LEU A 102 9.15 -0.61 9.40
C LEU A 102 7.73 -0.64 10.00
N ILE A 103 6.80 -1.33 9.35
CA ILE A 103 5.39 -1.42 9.79
C ILE A 103 5.27 -2.00 11.21
N LEU A 104 6.10 -2.96 11.59
CA LEU A 104 6.06 -3.60 12.90
C LEU A 104 7.12 -3.06 13.89
N HIS A 105 7.84 -1.99 13.53
CA HIS A 105 8.84 -1.40 14.41
C HIS A 105 8.23 -0.99 15.77
N GLY A 106 8.82 -1.48 16.87
CA GLY A 106 8.31 -1.23 18.21
C GLY A 106 7.01 -1.94 18.59
N ILE A 107 6.32 -2.60 17.63
CA ILE A 107 5.07 -3.34 17.83
C ILE A 107 5.36 -4.83 18.07
N ASP A 108 6.06 -5.46 17.14
CA ASP A 108 6.43 -6.88 17.22
C ASP A 108 7.85 -7.08 16.68
N ARG A 109 8.82 -6.96 17.60
CA ARG A 109 10.24 -7.05 17.26
C ARG A 109 10.65 -8.44 16.77
N GLU A 110 9.97 -9.49 17.21
CA GLU A 110 10.34 -10.87 16.84
C GLU A 110 9.96 -11.20 15.41
N ASN A 111 8.82 -10.69 14.95
CA ASN A 111 8.27 -11.00 13.64
C ASN A 111 8.55 -9.91 12.58
N ALA A 112 9.04 -8.73 12.98
CA ALA A 112 9.33 -7.64 12.06
C ALA A 112 10.34 -8.06 10.96
N GLY A 113 9.91 -7.98 9.70
CA GLY A 113 10.72 -8.36 8.52
C GLY A 113 10.94 -9.86 8.35
N ARG A 114 10.23 -10.71 9.07
CA ARG A 114 10.40 -12.17 9.06
C ARG A 114 9.13 -12.88 8.62
N TYR A 115 9.30 -13.87 7.77
CA TYR A 115 8.20 -14.75 7.40
C TYR A 115 7.74 -15.58 8.59
N ARG A 116 6.44 -15.81 8.65
CA ARG A 116 5.83 -16.64 9.69
C ARG A 116 6.26 -18.10 9.59
N THR A 117 6.39 -18.71 10.74
CA THR A 117 6.69 -20.14 10.90
C THR A 117 5.47 -20.95 11.35
N VAL A 118 4.33 -20.29 11.52
CA VAL A 118 3.06 -20.88 11.96
C VAL A 118 1.95 -20.64 10.93
N PRO A 119 0.95 -21.53 10.87
CA PRO A 119 -0.25 -21.27 10.06
C PRO A 119 -1.01 -20.06 10.56
N VAL A 120 -1.66 -19.34 9.64
CA VAL A 120 -2.54 -18.20 9.95
C VAL A 120 -3.86 -18.35 9.19
N MET A 121 -4.89 -17.66 9.67
CA MET A 121 -6.17 -17.49 8.97
C MET A 121 -6.43 -16.00 8.77
N ILE A 122 -7.06 -15.66 7.65
CA ILE A 122 -7.50 -14.30 7.37
C ILE A 122 -8.93 -14.15 7.88
N SER A 123 -9.11 -13.26 8.84
CA SER A 123 -10.44 -13.02 9.42
C SER A 123 -11.41 -12.53 8.34
N GLY A 124 -12.57 -13.20 8.23
CA GLY A 124 -13.61 -12.83 7.26
C GLY A 124 -13.37 -13.29 5.83
N SER A 125 -12.31 -14.07 5.54
CA SER A 125 -12.05 -14.69 4.23
C SER A 125 -12.17 -16.20 4.30
N THR A 126 -12.62 -16.82 3.21
CA THR A 126 -12.59 -18.28 3.01
C THR A 126 -11.27 -18.76 2.40
N HIS A 127 -10.45 -17.82 1.92
CA HIS A 127 -9.10 -18.12 1.45
C HIS A 127 -8.20 -18.62 2.59
N THR A 128 -7.55 -19.73 2.38
CA THR A 128 -6.58 -20.31 3.31
C THR A 128 -5.17 -20.01 2.81
N PRO A 129 -4.40 -19.15 3.51
CA PRO A 129 -3.01 -18.90 3.14
C PRO A 129 -2.16 -20.17 3.15
N PRO A 130 -1.10 -20.23 2.33
CA PRO A 130 -0.24 -21.41 2.24
C PRO A 130 0.39 -21.77 3.59
N GLN A 131 0.69 -23.05 3.77
CA GLN A 131 1.42 -23.53 4.94
C GLN A 131 2.81 -22.87 5.03
N PRO A 132 3.39 -22.68 6.23
CA PRO A 132 4.65 -21.95 6.40
C PRO A 132 5.80 -22.46 5.53
N TYR A 133 5.92 -23.75 5.32
CA TYR A 133 6.96 -24.35 4.48
C TYR A 133 6.82 -24.04 2.98
N LEU A 134 5.66 -23.54 2.55
CA LEU A 134 5.39 -23.14 1.17
C LEU A 134 5.63 -21.64 0.94
N ILE A 135 5.88 -20.83 2.00
CA ILE A 135 6.04 -19.39 1.84
C ILE A 135 7.24 -19.05 0.97
N ALA A 136 8.41 -19.62 1.26
CA ALA A 136 9.62 -19.33 0.52
C ALA A 136 9.48 -19.65 -1.00
N PRO A 137 9.05 -20.85 -1.43
CA PRO A 137 8.85 -21.12 -2.84
C PRO A 137 7.75 -20.27 -3.48
N GLN A 138 6.69 -19.89 -2.75
CA GLN A 138 5.66 -19.00 -3.29
C GLN A 138 6.15 -17.55 -3.43
N MET A 139 6.99 -17.07 -2.52
CA MET A 139 7.62 -15.76 -2.65
C MET A 139 8.62 -15.71 -3.80
N GLU A 140 9.37 -16.79 -4.04
CA GLU A 140 10.23 -16.91 -5.21
C GLU A 140 9.42 -16.88 -6.51
N ALA A 141 8.34 -17.63 -6.59
CA ALA A 141 7.44 -17.63 -7.75
C ALA A 141 6.78 -16.25 -7.96
N PHE A 142 6.39 -15.57 -6.88
CA PHE A 142 5.86 -14.21 -6.90
C PHE A 142 6.85 -13.21 -7.51
N MET A 143 8.11 -13.24 -7.07
CA MET A 143 9.15 -12.35 -7.62
C MET A 143 9.51 -12.69 -9.06
N SER A 144 9.53 -13.98 -9.40
CA SER A 144 9.76 -14.43 -10.79
C SER A 144 8.64 -13.92 -11.71
N ARG A 145 7.39 -14.05 -11.30
CA ARG A 145 6.25 -13.53 -12.08
C ARG A 145 6.27 -12.02 -12.21
N PHE A 146 6.67 -11.30 -11.16
CA PHE A 146 6.85 -9.85 -11.22
C PHE A 146 7.89 -9.47 -12.29
N ALA A 147 9.05 -10.12 -12.30
CA ALA A 147 10.10 -9.89 -13.31
C ALA A 147 9.62 -10.21 -14.74
N GLU A 148 8.84 -11.29 -14.92
CA GLU A 148 8.21 -11.60 -16.22
C GLU A 148 7.26 -10.50 -16.69
N MET A 149 6.42 -9.96 -15.78
CA MET A 149 5.48 -8.88 -16.12
C MET A 149 6.21 -7.61 -16.54
N GLU A 150 7.32 -7.28 -15.88
CA GLU A 150 8.18 -6.15 -16.28
C GLU A 150 8.82 -6.40 -17.66
N ALA A 151 9.37 -7.59 -17.90
CA ALA A 151 9.96 -7.96 -19.19
C ALA A 151 8.94 -7.94 -20.34
N GLN A 152 7.68 -8.26 -20.07
CA GLN A 152 6.57 -8.21 -21.02
C GLN A 152 5.97 -6.80 -21.18
N ALA A 153 6.51 -5.80 -20.50
CA ALA A 153 6.00 -4.43 -20.48
C ALA A 153 4.49 -4.36 -20.11
N VAL A 154 4.06 -5.19 -19.18
CA VAL A 154 2.69 -5.13 -18.65
C VAL A 154 2.45 -3.75 -18.05
N HIS A 155 1.24 -3.21 -18.23
CA HIS A 155 0.89 -1.88 -17.75
C HIS A 155 1.19 -1.70 -16.24
N PRO A 156 1.88 -0.63 -15.81
CA PRO A 156 2.34 -0.50 -14.43
C PRO A 156 1.25 -0.59 -13.36
N VAL A 157 0.05 -0.09 -13.64
CA VAL A 157 -1.08 -0.18 -12.70
C VAL A 157 -1.53 -1.63 -12.51
N LEU A 158 -1.45 -2.48 -13.54
CA LEU A 158 -1.75 -3.91 -13.41
C LEU A 158 -0.67 -4.67 -12.65
N VAL A 159 0.60 -4.32 -12.87
CA VAL A 159 1.72 -4.88 -12.09
C VAL A 159 1.58 -4.50 -10.62
N ALA A 160 1.26 -3.24 -10.33
CA ALA A 160 1.04 -2.77 -8.96
C ALA A 160 -0.12 -3.52 -8.28
N ALA A 161 -1.23 -3.71 -9.00
CA ALA A 161 -2.36 -4.51 -8.51
C ALA A 161 -1.95 -5.97 -8.22
N TYR A 162 -1.16 -6.59 -9.11
CA TYR A 162 -0.62 -7.93 -8.91
C TYR A 162 0.27 -8.01 -7.65
N LEU A 163 1.20 -7.07 -7.48
CA LEU A 163 2.09 -7.04 -6.31
C LEU A 163 1.32 -7.00 -5.00
N HIS A 164 0.25 -6.22 -4.95
CA HIS A 164 -0.62 -6.16 -3.77
C HIS A 164 -1.39 -7.47 -3.57
N ASP A 165 -2.13 -7.88 -4.59
CA ASP A 165 -3.08 -9.00 -4.55
C ASP A 165 -2.36 -10.32 -4.18
N GLU A 166 -1.27 -10.61 -4.85
CA GLU A 166 -0.52 -11.85 -4.65
C GLU A 166 0.19 -11.88 -3.28
N LEU A 167 0.74 -10.74 -2.81
CA LEU A 167 1.34 -10.69 -1.47
C LEU A 167 0.29 -10.91 -0.37
N VAL A 168 -0.93 -10.35 -0.52
CA VAL A 168 -2.03 -10.62 0.40
C VAL A 168 -2.47 -12.09 0.34
N ARG A 169 -2.51 -12.69 -0.85
CA ARG A 169 -2.85 -14.10 -1.04
C ARG A 169 -1.85 -15.04 -0.33
N ILE A 170 -0.55 -14.80 -0.51
CA ILE A 170 0.50 -15.60 0.15
C ILE A 170 0.48 -15.39 1.67
N HIS A 171 0.17 -14.15 2.11
CA HIS A 171 0.12 -13.79 3.52
C HIS A 171 1.36 -14.22 4.30
N PRO A 172 2.57 -13.81 3.87
CA PRO A 172 3.82 -14.39 4.36
C PRO A 172 4.17 -14.01 5.79
N PHE A 173 3.52 -13.03 6.38
CA PHE A 173 3.81 -12.52 7.71
C PHE A 173 2.71 -12.88 8.72
N ILE A 174 3.01 -12.77 10.01
CA ILE A 174 2.04 -12.97 11.10
C ILE A 174 1.00 -11.85 11.14
N ASP A 175 1.45 -10.60 10.95
CA ASP A 175 0.64 -9.38 10.93
C ASP A 175 1.23 -8.41 9.90
N GLY A 176 0.54 -7.31 9.58
CA GLY A 176 1.04 -6.26 8.71
C GLY A 176 1.02 -6.59 7.20
N ASN A 177 0.49 -7.74 6.78
CA ASN A 177 0.45 -8.13 5.36
C ASN A 177 -0.28 -7.10 4.49
N GLY A 178 -1.47 -6.64 4.90
CA GLY A 178 -2.26 -5.67 4.15
C GLY A 178 -1.55 -4.32 4.01
N ARG A 179 -0.99 -3.79 5.09
CA ARG A 179 -0.22 -2.53 5.08
C ARG A 179 1.01 -2.63 4.19
N THR A 180 1.77 -3.73 4.32
CA THR A 180 2.95 -4.00 3.49
C THR A 180 2.59 -4.11 2.00
N SER A 181 1.50 -4.81 1.67
CA SER A 181 1.05 -4.97 0.29
C SER A 181 0.61 -3.65 -0.34
N ARG A 182 -0.12 -2.80 0.40
CA ARG A 182 -0.50 -1.46 -0.07
C ARG A 182 0.71 -0.55 -0.29
N LEU A 183 1.71 -0.63 0.59
CA LEU A 183 2.97 0.12 0.42
C LEU A 183 3.80 -0.39 -0.76
N LEU A 184 3.89 -1.70 -0.97
CA LEU A 184 4.58 -2.29 -2.13
C LEU A 184 3.92 -1.88 -3.45
N MET A 185 2.59 -1.94 -3.53
CA MET A 185 1.81 -1.45 -4.67
C MET A 185 2.16 0.02 -4.98
N ASN A 186 2.13 0.86 -3.96
CA ASN A 186 2.41 2.28 -4.08
C ASN A 186 3.87 2.59 -4.41
N LEU A 187 4.82 1.82 -3.88
CA LEU A 187 6.22 1.90 -4.29
C LEU A 187 6.37 1.72 -5.81
N TYR A 188 5.72 0.70 -6.36
CA TYR A 188 5.80 0.42 -7.79
C TYR A 188 5.11 1.49 -8.64
N LEU A 189 3.94 1.99 -8.21
CA LEU A 189 3.24 3.10 -8.86
C LEU A 189 4.11 4.37 -8.90
N LEU A 190 4.65 4.77 -7.75
CA LEU A 190 5.53 5.94 -7.66
C LEU A 190 6.75 5.83 -8.58
N ARG A 191 7.40 4.67 -8.61
CA ARG A 191 8.56 4.40 -9.49
C ARG A 191 8.21 4.59 -10.97
N ASN A 192 7.00 4.26 -11.34
CA ASN A 192 6.51 4.40 -12.70
C ASN A 192 5.82 5.75 -12.98
N GLY A 193 5.94 6.72 -12.06
CA GLY A 193 5.45 8.10 -12.22
C GLY A 193 3.94 8.26 -12.05
N TYR A 194 3.28 7.29 -11.42
CA TYR A 194 1.89 7.37 -10.97
C TYR A 194 1.80 7.97 -9.58
N THR A 195 0.57 8.16 -9.07
CA THR A 195 0.33 8.70 -7.73
C THR A 195 0.21 7.58 -6.69
N LEU A 196 0.15 7.97 -5.40
CA LEU A 196 -0.15 7.03 -4.31
C LEU A 196 -1.63 6.63 -4.37
N VAL A 197 -1.95 5.39 -4.67
CA VAL A 197 -3.33 4.88 -4.54
C VAL A 197 -3.72 4.79 -3.07
N ASN A 198 -4.80 5.47 -2.70
CA ASN A 198 -5.35 5.49 -1.36
C ASN A 198 -6.67 4.71 -1.31
N LEU A 199 -6.60 3.44 -0.94
CA LEU A 199 -7.79 2.61 -0.72
C LEU A 199 -8.49 3.05 0.57
N LYS A 200 -9.80 3.33 0.48
CA LYS A 200 -10.56 3.86 1.61
C LYS A 200 -10.89 2.79 2.64
N GLY A 201 -10.81 3.19 3.92
CA GLY A 201 -11.10 2.33 5.08
C GLY A 201 -12.51 2.51 5.66
N SER A 202 -13.42 3.24 4.98
CA SER A 202 -14.82 3.27 5.40
C SER A 202 -15.45 1.88 5.30
N ASP A 203 -16.47 1.59 6.10
CA ASP A 203 -17.07 0.25 6.18
C ASP A 203 -17.49 -0.28 4.81
N GLU A 204 -18.13 0.57 4.00
CA GLU A 204 -18.57 0.21 2.65
C GLU A 204 -17.37 -0.07 1.71
N ALA A 205 -16.37 0.82 1.71
CA ALA A 205 -15.17 0.66 0.89
C ALA A 205 -14.35 -0.57 1.31
N LYS A 206 -14.24 -0.82 2.62
CA LYS A 206 -13.56 -1.98 3.20
C LYS A 206 -14.24 -3.29 2.78
N ILE A 207 -15.58 -3.36 2.81
CA ILE A 207 -16.33 -4.51 2.31
C ILE A 207 -16.06 -4.74 0.82
N GLY A 208 -16.07 -3.69 0.01
CA GLY A 208 -15.76 -3.76 -1.43
C GLY A 208 -14.34 -4.26 -1.69
N TYR A 209 -13.38 -3.77 -0.93
CA TYR A 209 -11.98 -4.18 -1.00
C TYR A 209 -11.79 -5.66 -0.65
N TYR A 210 -12.34 -6.13 0.46
CA TYR A 210 -12.24 -7.54 0.84
C TYR A 210 -12.98 -8.47 -0.11
N LYS A 211 -14.14 -8.03 -0.64
CA LYS A 211 -14.86 -8.80 -1.66
C LYS A 211 -14.05 -8.94 -2.96
N ALA A 212 -13.37 -7.89 -3.38
CA ALA A 212 -12.51 -7.94 -4.57
C ALA A 212 -11.31 -8.90 -4.38
N LEU A 213 -10.70 -8.91 -3.18
CA LEU A 213 -9.64 -9.87 -2.83
C LEU A 213 -10.16 -11.30 -2.76
N GLU A 214 -11.35 -11.53 -2.17
CA GLU A 214 -11.97 -12.85 -2.10
C GLU A 214 -12.24 -13.41 -3.51
N GLN A 215 -12.75 -12.58 -4.42
CA GLN A 215 -12.96 -12.97 -5.82
C GLN A 215 -11.64 -13.35 -6.51
N SER A 216 -10.57 -12.60 -6.23
CA SER A 216 -9.26 -12.92 -6.78
C SER A 216 -8.68 -14.23 -6.24
N HIS A 217 -8.72 -14.41 -4.92
CA HIS A 217 -8.02 -15.51 -4.26
C HIS A 217 -8.77 -16.84 -4.31
N VAL A 218 -10.10 -16.81 -4.26
CA VAL A 218 -10.96 -18.00 -4.20
C VAL A 218 -11.55 -18.32 -5.57
N GLU A 219 -12.09 -17.32 -6.26
CA GLU A 219 -12.72 -17.50 -7.57
C GLU A 219 -11.72 -17.40 -8.73
N GLN A 220 -10.47 -17.01 -8.45
CA GLN A 220 -9.38 -16.79 -9.43
C GLN A 220 -9.74 -15.72 -10.49
N HIS A 221 -10.49 -14.70 -10.09
CA HIS A 221 -10.89 -13.57 -10.91
C HIS A 221 -10.28 -12.25 -10.41
N PRO A 222 -9.03 -11.89 -10.81
CA PRO A 222 -8.32 -10.70 -10.33
C PRO A 222 -8.93 -9.39 -10.86
N ASP A 223 -9.82 -9.44 -11.84
CA ASP A 223 -10.38 -8.26 -12.53
C ASP A 223 -11.06 -7.28 -11.59
N ALA A 224 -11.73 -7.79 -10.53
CA ALA A 224 -12.43 -6.94 -9.58
C ALA A 224 -11.44 -6.08 -8.79
N PHE A 225 -10.33 -6.67 -8.31
CA PHE A 225 -9.29 -5.95 -7.60
C PHE A 225 -8.53 -5.00 -8.53
N GLN A 226 -8.20 -5.42 -9.75
CA GLN A 226 -7.57 -4.56 -10.75
C GLN A 226 -8.43 -3.33 -11.07
N LYS A 227 -9.74 -3.49 -11.24
CA LYS A 227 -10.68 -2.37 -11.45
C LYS A 227 -10.72 -1.42 -10.26
N LEU A 228 -10.65 -1.95 -9.04
CA LEU A 228 -10.61 -1.13 -7.83
C LEU A 228 -9.35 -0.26 -7.79
N VAL A 229 -8.18 -0.82 -8.09
CA VAL A 229 -6.91 -0.08 -8.14
C VAL A 229 -6.93 0.96 -9.27
N ILE A 230 -7.38 0.61 -10.47
CA ILE A 230 -7.51 1.52 -11.60
C ILE A 230 -8.45 2.70 -11.25
N GLY A 231 -9.61 2.40 -10.65
CA GLY A 231 -10.58 3.42 -10.24
C GLY A 231 -10.03 4.37 -9.18
N ALA A 232 -9.29 3.84 -8.20
CA ALA A 232 -8.64 4.65 -7.17
C ALA A 232 -7.54 5.55 -7.74
N GLU A 233 -6.72 5.05 -8.68
CA GLU A 233 -5.69 5.84 -9.36
C GLU A 233 -6.32 6.96 -10.20
N ILE A 234 -7.36 6.67 -10.97
CA ILE A 234 -8.09 7.68 -11.75
C ILE A 234 -8.64 8.78 -10.84
N CYS A 235 -9.28 8.41 -9.73
CA CYS A 235 -9.84 9.37 -8.77
C CYS A 235 -8.77 10.32 -8.25
N LEU A 236 -7.59 9.81 -7.87
CA LEU A 236 -6.48 10.61 -7.36
C LEU A 236 -5.88 11.53 -8.42
N LEU A 237 -5.70 11.03 -9.62
CA LEU A 237 -5.19 11.83 -10.74
C LEU A 237 -6.13 12.99 -11.11
N TYR A 238 -7.45 12.81 -10.97
CA TYR A 238 -8.43 13.88 -11.15
C TYR A 238 -8.43 14.92 -10.02
N THR A 239 -8.23 14.47 -8.78
CA THR A 239 -8.26 15.34 -7.59
C THR A 239 -6.90 15.99 -7.30
N SER A 240 -5.84 15.59 -7.99
CA SER A 240 -4.54 16.26 -7.90
C SER A 240 -4.66 17.71 -8.36
N PRO A 241 -4.20 18.70 -7.54
CA PRO A 241 -4.44 20.12 -7.81
C PRO A 241 -3.88 20.55 -9.16
N SER A 242 -4.74 21.21 -9.92
CA SER A 242 -4.35 21.95 -11.13
C SER A 242 -3.83 23.33 -10.75
N PRO A 243 -2.81 23.89 -11.43
CA PRO A 243 -2.35 25.27 -11.22
C PRO A 243 -3.42 26.34 -11.44
N ARG A 244 -4.61 25.99 -11.89
CA ARG A 244 -5.74 26.90 -12.11
C ARG A 244 -6.61 27.11 -10.87
N ASP A 245 -6.37 26.34 -9.79
CA ASP A 245 -7.17 26.38 -8.56
C ASP A 245 -6.47 27.12 -7.43
N SER A 246 -5.42 27.89 -7.73
CA SER A 246 -4.66 28.75 -6.81
C SER A 246 -4.76 30.22 -7.18
#